data_f9eb4daacf12bc4e09608105752f6ea9
#
_entry.id   f9eb4daacf12bc4e09608105752f6ea9
#
_cell.length_a   1.000
_cell.length_b   1.000
_cell.length_c   1.000
_cell.angle_alpha   90.00
_cell.angle_beta   90.00
_cell.angle_gamma   90.00
#
_symmetry.space_group_name_H-M   'P 1'
#
loop_
_entity.id
_entity.type
_entity.pdbx_description
1 polymer ?
#
loop_
_entity_poly.entity_id
_entity_poly.type
_entity_poly.pdbx_seq_one_letter_code
_entity_poly.pdbx_strand_id
1 'polypeptide(L)'
;MNSNKYKILVVEDEENILAFVGALLEANDYRVVFARSYLEAKTMYASHIPDLVILDLGLPDRDGTVFLSELRQKELTPVIVLSARSDEREKVRALDLGANDYITKPFGSAELLARIRSSIRISRHSAEAGRLPGGKFLLGELSIDYDARRVWISGEEIKLTHTEYNIVAFLSEHCGKVMTYSAIIDAVWREYPDEGSVKKLQVNMANIRKKFGERPGEIGYIVNELGVGYRMDAD
;
A
#
# COMPACT_ATOMS: atom_id res chain seq x y z
N MET A 1 3.07 26.81 -12.78
CA MET A 1 3.86 25.63 -12.38
C MET A 1 3.28 25.14 -11.05
N ASN A 2 2.59 23.99 -11.02
CA ASN A 2 2.10 23.42 -9.78
C ASN A 2 3.29 22.82 -9.05
N SER A 3 3.87 23.54 -8.11
CA SER A 3 4.89 23.03 -7.21
C SER A 3 4.25 21.89 -6.39
N ASN A 4 4.75 20.69 -6.58
CA ASN A 4 4.34 19.52 -5.78
C ASN A 4 4.74 19.81 -4.33
N LYS A 5 3.76 20.00 -3.45
CA LYS A 5 4.01 20.45 -2.06
C LYS A 5 4.39 19.31 -1.12
N TYR A 6 4.44 18.06 -1.63
CA TYR A 6 4.66 16.90 -0.78
C TYR A 6 6.10 16.78 -0.31
N LYS A 7 6.25 16.46 0.97
CA LYS A 7 7.52 16.23 1.63
C LYS A 7 7.73 14.73 1.83
N ILE A 8 8.84 14.22 1.33
CA ILE A 8 9.22 12.82 1.41
C ILE A 8 10.44 12.68 2.31
N LEU A 9 10.34 11.85 3.35
CA LEU A 9 11.48 11.44 4.16
C LEU A 9 12.11 10.20 3.52
N VAL A 10 13.38 10.29 3.16
CA VAL A 10 14.19 9.18 2.64
C VAL A 10 15.13 8.72 3.75
N VAL A 11 14.95 7.48 4.20
CA VAL A 11 15.75 6.84 5.24
C VAL A 11 16.61 5.76 4.59
N GLU A 12 17.89 6.03 4.44
CA GLU A 12 18.84 5.23 3.68
C GLU A 12 20.26 5.58 4.12
N ASP A 13 21.13 4.62 4.35
CA ASP A 13 22.51 4.87 4.75
C ASP A 13 23.50 4.93 3.57
N GLU A 14 23.17 4.29 2.46
CA GLU A 14 24.00 4.31 1.25
C GLU A 14 23.94 5.66 0.54
N GLU A 15 25.05 6.40 0.56
CA GLU A 15 25.19 7.75 -0.02
C GLU A 15 24.75 7.81 -1.50
N ASN A 16 25.11 6.81 -2.29
CA ASN A 16 24.78 6.76 -3.72
C ASN A 16 23.28 6.63 -3.95
N ILE A 17 22.58 5.85 -3.11
CA ILE A 17 21.13 5.67 -3.19
C ILE A 17 20.43 6.93 -2.72
N LEU A 18 20.88 7.53 -1.60
CA LEU A 18 20.36 8.82 -1.13
C LEU A 18 20.46 9.90 -2.21
N ALA A 19 21.63 10.04 -2.83
CA ALA A 19 21.87 11.04 -3.89
C ALA A 19 20.97 10.77 -5.11
N PHE A 20 20.86 9.52 -5.54
CA PHE A 20 20.03 9.15 -6.68
C PHE A 20 18.53 9.40 -6.41
N VAL A 21 18.02 8.90 -5.28
CA VAL A 21 16.61 9.06 -4.90
C VAL A 21 16.30 10.54 -4.67
N GLY A 22 17.19 11.28 -3.99
CA GLY A 22 17.03 12.71 -3.76
C GLY A 22 16.91 13.49 -5.05
N ALA A 23 17.87 13.33 -5.97
CA ALA A 23 17.84 13.99 -7.27
C ALA A 23 16.59 13.64 -8.10
N LEU A 24 16.17 12.36 -8.06
CA LEU A 24 14.96 11.90 -8.74
C LEU A 24 13.71 12.59 -8.19
N LEU A 25 13.59 12.69 -6.87
CA LEU A 25 12.44 13.30 -6.21
C LEU A 25 12.39 14.81 -6.43
N GLU A 26 13.51 15.49 -6.28
CA GLU A 26 13.62 16.95 -6.50
C GLU A 26 13.30 17.32 -7.95
N ALA A 27 13.78 16.53 -8.93
CA ALA A 27 13.45 16.70 -10.35
C ALA A 27 11.96 16.52 -10.66
N ASN A 28 11.19 15.91 -9.75
CA ASN A 28 9.73 15.75 -9.82
C ASN A 28 8.98 16.64 -8.81
N ASP A 29 9.59 17.75 -8.39
CA ASP A 29 9.02 18.80 -7.54
C ASP A 29 8.66 18.35 -6.11
N TYR A 30 9.18 17.21 -5.61
CA TYR A 30 9.03 16.81 -4.21
C TYR A 30 10.03 17.54 -3.31
N ARG A 31 9.64 17.79 -2.08
CA ARG A 31 10.57 18.24 -1.03
C ARG A 31 11.16 17.02 -0.35
N VAL A 32 12.48 16.96 -0.23
CA VAL A 32 13.14 15.78 0.33
C VAL A 32 13.77 16.12 1.68
N VAL A 33 13.61 15.22 2.62
CA VAL A 33 14.28 15.19 3.92
C VAL A 33 15.05 13.88 3.98
N PHE A 34 16.29 13.90 4.45
CA PHE A 34 17.14 12.73 4.52
C PHE A 34 17.39 12.30 5.96
N ALA A 35 17.51 10.99 6.16
CA ALA A 35 18.01 10.38 7.39
C ALA A 35 18.85 9.16 7.02
N ARG A 36 19.98 8.95 7.73
CA ARG A 36 20.95 7.89 7.45
C ARG A 36 20.94 6.78 8.50
N SER A 37 20.04 6.88 9.46
CA SER A 37 19.94 5.93 10.57
C SER A 37 18.52 5.94 11.14
N TYR A 38 18.19 4.92 11.91
CA TYR A 38 16.94 4.87 12.65
C TYR A 38 16.76 6.08 13.58
N LEU A 39 17.82 6.50 14.29
CA LEU A 39 17.72 7.63 15.21
C LEU A 39 17.48 8.97 14.50
N GLU A 40 18.17 9.20 13.37
CA GLU A 40 17.92 10.34 12.51
C GLU A 40 16.50 10.30 11.93
N ALA A 41 16.03 9.14 11.47
CA ALA A 41 14.68 8.98 10.93
C ALA A 41 13.61 9.41 11.93
N LYS A 42 13.73 9.03 13.20
CA LYS A 42 12.81 9.49 14.26
C LYS A 42 12.83 11.00 14.42
N THR A 43 14.01 11.60 14.46
CA THR A 43 14.20 13.04 14.65
C THR A 43 13.63 13.81 13.44
N MET A 44 13.97 13.38 12.22
CA MET A 44 13.53 14.03 11.00
C MET A 44 12.03 13.88 10.78
N TYR A 45 11.47 12.70 11.10
CA TYR A 45 10.03 12.48 11.04
C TYR A 45 9.27 13.43 11.97
N ALA A 46 9.68 13.51 13.24
CA ALA A 46 9.03 14.35 14.25
C ALA A 46 9.13 15.86 13.90
N SER A 47 10.27 16.29 13.33
CA SER A 47 10.51 17.70 13.03
C SER A 47 9.86 18.18 11.73
N HIS A 48 9.71 17.27 10.74
CA HIS A 48 9.31 17.66 9.39
C HIS A 48 7.90 17.21 9.00
N ILE A 49 7.33 16.24 9.70
CA ILE A 49 5.99 15.67 9.43
C ILE A 49 5.84 15.36 7.92
N PRO A 50 6.53 14.33 7.41
CA PRO A 50 6.52 14.02 5.98
C PRO A 50 5.17 13.43 5.53
N ASP A 51 4.83 13.64 4.25
CA ASP A 51 3.64 13.08 3.60
C ASP A 51 3.84 11.62 3.19
N LEU A 52 5.09 11.16 3.07
CA LEU A 52 5.48 9.79 2.74
C LEU A 52 6.89 9.51 3.26
N VAL A 53 7.14 8.26 3.64
CA VAL A 53 8.48 7.76 4.00
C VAL A 53 8.93 6.71 2.99
N ILE A 54 10.15 6.84 2.49
CA ILE A 54 10.90 5.78 1.81
C ILE A 54 11.89 5.23 2.84
N LEU A 55 11.86 3.93 3.09
CA LEU A 55 12.56 3.32 4.21
C LEU A 55 13.41 2.14 3.74
N ASP A 56 14.73 2.21 3.91
CA ASP A 56 15.55 0.99 3.90
C ASP A 56 15.43 0.25 5.25
N LEU A 57 15.48 -1.07 5.16
CA LEU A 57 15.49 -1.94 6.35
C LEU A 57 16.89 -2.17 6.90
N GLY A 58 17.93 -2.01 6.07
CA GLY A 58 19.33 -2.29 6.39
C GLY A 58 20.06 -1.14 7.08
N LEU A 59 19.43 -0.40 7.99
CA LEU A 59 20.06 0.75 8.65
C LEU A 59 21.20 0.34 9.61
N PRO A 60 22.22 1.20 9.80
CA PRO A 60 23.44 0.84 10.51
C PRO A 60 23.27 0.68 12.03
N ASP A 61 22.31 1.38 12.62
CA ASP A 61 22.10 1.42 14.07
C ASP A 61 20.96 0.50 14.53
N ARG A 62 19.96 0.28 13.71
CA ARG A 62 18.81 -0.57 14.03
C ARG A 62 18.03 -0.95 12.77
N ASP A 63 17.50 -2.17 12.71
CA ASP A 63 16.67 -2.63 11.60
C ASP A 63 15.48 -1.69 11.35
N GLY A 64 15.25 -1.29 10.09
CA GLY A 64 14.21 -0.37 9.70
C GLY A 64 12.78 -0.86 10.01
N THR A 65 12.58 -2.16 10.17
CA THR A 65 11.30 -2.73 10.62
C THR A 65 10.89 -2.23 12.00
N VAL A 66 11.87 -1.88 12.86
CA VAL A 66 11.57 -1.30 14.17
C VAL A 66 10.99 0.10 14.01
N PHE A 67 11.58 0.93 13.13
CA PHE A 67 11.04 2.25 12.82
C PHE A 67 9.62 2.15 12.26
N LEU A 68 9.39 1.24 11.32
CA LEU A 68 8.07 0.99 10.73
C LEU A 68 7.05 0.60 11.80
N SER A 69 7.39 -0.36 12.68
CA SER A 69 6.50 -0.81 13.74
C SER A 69 6.15 0.29 14.75
N GLU A 70 7.13 1.10 15.17
CA GLU A 70 6.89 2.23 16.07
C GLU A 70 6.04 3.32 15.41
N LEU A 71 6.29 3.60 14.12
CA LEU A 71 5.51 4.57 13.37
C LEU A 71 4.03 4.14 13.28
N ARG A 72 3.76 2.88 13.02
CA ARG A 72 2.39 2.34 12.89
C ARG A 72 1.59 2.33 14.18
N GLN A 73 2.23 2.44 15.34
CA GLN A 73 1.51 2.59 16.61
C GLN A 73 0.82 3.95 16.75
N LYS A 74 1.25 4.97 16.00
CA LYS A 74 0.82 6.36 16.20
C LYS A 74 0.36 7.04 14.91
N GLU A 75 0.87 6.61 13.75
CA GLU A 75 0.78 7.36 12.51
C GLU A 75 0.38 6.47 11.32
N LEU A 76 -0.39 7.04 10.42
CA LEU A 76 -0.83 6.42 9.16
C LEU A 76 -0.04 6.90 7.94
N THR A 77 1.00 7.69 8.13
CA THR A 77 1.86 8.18 7.04
C THR A 77 2.32 7.01 6.15
N PRO A 78 2.10 7.07 4.83
CA PRO A 78 2.48 5.98 3.96
C PRO A 78 3.99 5.71 4.00
N VAL A 79 4.34 4.43 4.05
CA VAL A 79 5.72 3.94 4.04
C VAL A 79 5.92 3.01 2.86
N ILE A 80 6.88 3.33 1.99
CA ILE A 80 7.38 2.43 0.95
C ILE A 80 8.72 1.90 1.43
N VAL A 81 8.83 0.60 1.57
CA VAL A 81 10.09 -0.05 1.88
C VAL A 81 10.93 -0.18 0.61
N LEU A 82 12.19 0.21 0.68
CA LEU A 82 13.16 0.13 -0.42
C LEU A 82 14.39 -0.64 0.07
N SER A 83 14.50 -1.93 -0.25
CA SER A 83 15.49 -2.80 0.38
C SER A 83 16.14 -3.79 -0.59
N ALA A 84 17.41 -4.15 -0.29
CA ALA A 84 18.13 -5.22 -1.00
C ALA A 84 17.62 -6.62 -0.64
N ARG A 85 16.82 -6.74 0.42
CA ARG A 85 16.25 -8.02 0.85
C ARG A 85 15.16 -8.45 -0.17
N SER A 86 15.47 -9.46 -0.97
CA SER A 86 14.58 -9.96 -2.02
C SER A 86 13.77 -11.20 -1.60
N ASP A 87 13.99 -11.71 -0.38
CA ASP A 87 13.25 -12.84 0.17
C ASP A 87 11.76 -12.47 0.34
N GLU A 88 10.90 -13.33 -0.20
CA GLU A 88 9.43 -13.16 -0.13
C GLU A 88 8.94 -13.05 1.31
N ARG A 89 9.56 -13.78 2.25
CA ARG A 89 9.21 -13.73 3.68
C ARG A 89 9.48 -12.37 4.30
N GLU A 90 10.61 -11.73 3.96
CA GLU A 90 10.96 -10.40 4.44
C GLU A 90 10.00 -9.34 3.86
N LYS A 91 9.63 -9.49 2.58
CA LYS A 91 8.64 -8.63 1.93
C LYS A 91 7.28 -8.74 2.61
N VAL A 92 6.78 -9.97 2.80
CA VAL A 92 5.52 -10.24 3.50
C VAL A 92 5.56 -9.66 4.92
N ARG A 93 6.64 -9.90 5.66
CA ARG A 93 6.80 -9.37 7.02
C ARG A 93 6.73 -7.84 7.08
N ALA A 94 7.39 -7.13 6.16
CA ALA A 94 7.34 -5.67 6.13
C ALA A 94 5.93 -5.15 5.84
N LEU A 95 5.21 -5.79 4.92
CA LEU A 95 3.83 -5.46 4.60
C LEU A 95 2.86 -5.74 5.76
N ASP A 96 3.02 -6.87 6.44
CA ASP A 96 2.23 -7.22 7.64
C ASP A 96 2.52 -6.27 8.81
N LEU A 97 3.74 -5.73 8.91
CA LEU A 97 4.09 -4.65 9.84
C LEU A 97 3.48 -3.29 9.45
N GLY A 98 2.82 -3.20 8.31
CA GLY A 98 2.07 -2.04 7.88
C GLY A 98 2.80 -1.14 6.86
N ALA A 99 3.85 -1.63 6.17
CA ALA A 99 4.32 -0.94 4.98
C ALA A 99 3.20 -0.86 3.93
N ASN A 100 3.13 0.25 3.20
CA ASN A 100 2.13 0.42 2.15
C ASN A 100 2.56 -0.28 0.86
N ASP A 101 3.87 -0.34 0.61
CA ASP A 101 4.46 -0.99 -0.54
C ASP A 101 5.90 -1.44 -0.26
N TYR A 102 6.45 -2.31 -1.12
CA TYR A 102 7.80 -2.82 -1.01
C TYR A 102 8.47 -2.89 -2.39
N ILE A 103 9.63 -2.28 -2.52
CA ILE A 103 10.44 -2.26 -3.75
C ILE A 103 11.79 -2.90 -3.44
N THR A 104 12.20 -3.87 -4.27
CA THR A 104 13.52 -4.49 -4.16
C THR A 104 14.58 -3.70 -4.91
N LYS A 105 15.76 -3.55 -4.32
CA LYS A 105 16.96 -3.02 -5.00
C LYS A 105 17.58 -4.14 -5.86
N PRO A 106 18.02 -3.84 -7.12
CA PRO A 106 17.93 -2.56 -7.81
C PRO A 106 16.54 -2.28 -8.38
N PHE A 107 16.16 -1.01 -8.46
CA PHE A 107 14.84 -0.55 -8.88
C PHE A 107 14.91 0.49 -10.02
N GLY A 108 13.83 0.59 -10.77
CA GLY A 108 13.67 1.60 -11.81
C GLY A 108 13.13 2.93 -11.27
N SER A 109 13.63 4.06 -11.78
CA SER A 109 13.14 5.38 -11.42
C SER A 109 11.64 5.57 -11.69
N ALA A 110 11.16 5.04 -12.83
CA ALA A 110 9.76 5.12 -13.21
C ALA A 110 8.86 4.33 -12.24
N GLU A 111 9.31 3.15 -11.80
CA GLU A 111 8.61 2.32 -10.82
C GLU A 111 8.49 3.04 -9.48
N LEU A 112 9.61 3.52 -8.93
CA LEU A 112 9.62 4.26 -7.66
C LEU A 112 8.68 5.46 -7.69
N LEU A 113 8.73 6.28 -8.75
CA LEU A 113 7.85 7.43 -8.89
C LEU A 113 6.36 7.04 -9.03
N ALA A 114 6.05 5.95 -9.74
CA ALA A 114 4.68 5.48 -9.86
C ALA A 114 4.11 5.04 -8.51
N ARG A 115 4.88 4.28 -7.71
CA ARG A 115 4.48 3.84 -6.37
C ARG A 115 4.35 5.00 -5.37
N ILE A 116 5.23 6.00 -5.44
CA ILE A 116 5.13 7.22 -4.64
C ILE A 116 3.83 7.96 -4.95
N ARG A 117 3.54 8.21 -6.25
CA ARG A 117 2.30 8.88 -6.67
C ARG A 117 1.07 8.13 -6.20
N SER A 118 1.06 6.81 -6.37
CA SER A 118 -0.03 5.95 -5.90
C SER A 118 -0.21 6.08 -4.40
N SER A 119 0.84 5.89 -3.59
CA SER A 119 0.77 5.94 -2.13
C SER A 119 0.30 7.30 -1.59
N ILE A 120 0.76 8.42 -2.19
CA ILE A 120 0.31 9.76 -1.80
C ILE A 120 -1.16 9.97 -2.19
N ARG A 121 -1.55 9.61 -3.41
CA ARG A 121 -2.94 9.72 -3.88
C ARG A 121 -3.89 8.99 -2.94
N ILE A 122 -3.54 7.78 -2.56
CA ILE A 122 -4.35 6.90 -1.72
C ILE A 122 -4.42 7.42 -0.29
N SER A 123 -3.30 7.87 0.28
CA SER A 123 -3.29 8.49 1.61
C SER A 123 -4.23 9.71 1.67
N ARG A 124 -4.31 10.50 0.59
CA ARG A 124 -5.26 11.61 0.48
C ARG A 124 -6.70 11.13 0.31
N HIS A 125 -6.92 10.16 -0.56
CA HIS A 125 -8.26 9.60 -0.75
C HIS A 125 -8.74 8.86 0.51
N SER A 126 -7.85 8.23 1.28
CA SER A 126 -8.19 7.68 2.59
C SER A 126 -8.44 8.78 3.65
N ALA A 127 -7.84 9.95 3.52
CA ALA A 127 -8.14 11.11 4.35
C ALA A 127 -9.41 11.87 3.87
N GLU A 128 -9.68 11.88 2.56
CA GLU A 128 -10.84 12.51 1.92
C GLU A 128 -12.00 11.51 1.68
N ALA A 129 -11.69 10.24 1.41
CA ALA A 129 -12.61 9.10 1.43
C ALA A 129 -12.80 8.55 2.85
N GLY A 130 -12.47 9.37 3.86
CA GLY A 130 -12.94 9.12 5.21
C GLY A 130 -14.43 8.86 5.12
N ARG A 131 -14.86 7.65 5.51
CA ARG A 131 -16.23 7.21 5.71
C ARG A 131 -17.23 8.33 5.41
N LEU A 132 -17.76 8.34 4.18
CA LEU A 132 -18.91 9.20 3.92
C LEU A 132 -19.93 8.96 5.04
N PRO A 133 -20.62 9.98 5.54
CA PRO A 133 -21.68 9.79 6.50
C PRO A 133 -22.61 8.67 6.01
N GLY A 134 -22.71 7.56 6.76
CA GLY A 134 -23.50 6.38 6.36
C GLY A 134 -22.70 5.17 5.88
N GLY A 135 -21.39 5.05 6.23
CA GLY A 135 -20.66 3.80 6.00
C GLY A 135 -20.40 3.44 4.53
N LYS A 136 -20.22 4.42 3.65
CA LYS A 136 -19.99 4.20 2.20
C LYS A 136 -18.52 4.42 1.83
N PHE A 137 -18.06 3.66 0.83
CA PHE A 137 -16.75 3.80 0.20
C PHE A 137 -16.93 4.12 -1.29
N LEU A 138 -16.08 4.99 -1.83
CA LEU A 138 -16.06 5.35 -3.26
C LEU A 138 -14.65 5.27 -3.80
N LEU A 139 -14.49 4.63 -4.96
CA LEU A 139 -13.23 4.50 -5.67
C LEU A 139 -13.50 4.50 -7.19
N GLY A 140 -13.31 5.65 -7.85
CA GLY A 140 -13.76 5.80 -9.23
C GLY A 140 -15.27 5.55 -9.36
N GLU A 141 -15.64 4.58 -10.20
CA GLU A 141 -17.05 4.17 -10.38
C GLU A 141 -17.50 3.05 -9.41
N LEU A 142 -16.57 2.48 -8.64
CA LEU A 142 -16.86 1.49 -7.59
C LEU A 142 -17.42 2.21 -6.36
N SER A 143 -18.56 1.76 -5.87
CA SER A 143 -19.11 2.19 -4.58
C SER A 143 -19.52 1.01 -3.72
N ILE A 144 -19.26 1.11 -2.42
CA ILE A 144 -19.59 0.10 -1.42
C ILE A 144 -20.40 0.76 -0.31
N ASP A 145 -21.54 0.19 0.02
CA ASP A 145 -22.31 0.51 1.21
C ASP A 145 -22.09 -0.61 2.23
N TYR A 146 -21.32 -0.30 3.28
CA TYR A 146 -20.96 -1.28 4.30
C TYR A 146 -22.16 -1.68 5.16
N ASP A 147 -23.10 -0.76 5.40
CA ASP A 147 -24.28 -1.01 6.23
C ASP A 147 -25.27 -1.91 5.49
N ALA A 148 -25.49 -1.61 4.20
CA ALA A 148 -26.35 -2.44 3.34
C ALA A 148 -25.63 -3.69 2.81
N ARG A 149 -24.29 -3.79 2.94
CA ARG A 149 -23.42 -4.84 2.38
C ARG A 149 -23.61 -5.00 0.87
N ARG A 150 -23.65 -3.89 0.13
CA ARG A 150 -23.87 -3.84 -1.31
C ARG A 150 -22.72 -3.14 -2.02
N VAL A 151 -22.48 -3.54 -3.26
CA VAL A 151 -21.42 -3.02 -4.14
C VAL A 151 -22.04 -2.63 -5.46
N TRP A 152 -21.63 -1.48 -6.01
CA TRP A 152 -22.02 -1.00 -7.33
C TRP A 152 -20.79 -0.61 -8.14
N ILE A 153 -20.87 -0.76 -9.46
CA ILE A 153 -19.91 -0.20 -10.42
C ILE A 153 -20.73 0.55 -11.47
N SER A 154 -20.39 1.81 -11.75
CA SER A 154 -21.12 2.68 -12.69
C SER A 154 -22.61 2.76 -12.36
N GLY A 155 -23.00 2.65 -11.10
CA GLY A 155 -24.39 2.65 -10.64
C GLY A 155 -25.15 1.32 -10.76
N GLU A 156 -24.55 0.28 -11.36
CA GLU A 156 -25.12 -1.07 -11.42
C GLU A 156 -24.72 -1.91 -10.21
N GLU A 157 -25.68 -2.56 -9.54
CA GLU A 157 -25.43 -3.40 -8.38
C GLU A 157 -24.74 -4.70 -8.77
N ILE A 158 -23.56 -4.95 -8.16
CA ILE A 158 -22.79 -6.17 -8.35
C ILE A 158 -23.14 -7.19 -7.27
N LYS A 159 -23.72 -8.32 -7.67
CA LYS A 159 -24.11 -9.39 -6.75
C LYS A 159 -22.91 -10.24 -6.34
N LEU A 160 -22.36 -9.96 -5.17
CA LEU A 160 -21.30 -10.74 -4.54
C LEU A 160 -21.87 -11.79 -3.59
N THR A 161 -21.18 -12.92 -3.47
CA THR A 161 -21.42 -13.86 -2.36
C THR A 161 -20.94 -13.23 -1.05
N HIS A 162 -21.30 -13.81 0.09
CA HIS A 162 -20.86 -13.33 1.40
C HIS A 162 -19.32 -13.26 1.51
N THR A 163 -18.63 -14.28 1.03
CA THR A 163 -17.16 -14.35 1.04
C THR A 163 -16.53 -13.31 0.11
N GLU A 164 -17.03 -13.19 -1.11
CA GLU A 164 -16.56 -12.20 -2.07
C GLU A 164 -16.75 -10.77 -1.54
N TYR A 165 -17.91 -10.49 -0.93
CA TYR A 165 -18.16 -9.21 -0.29
C TYR A 165 -17.15 -8.93 0.84
N ASN A 166 -16.89 -9.91 1.72
CA ASN A 166 -15.94 -9.73 2.82
C ASN A 166 -14.52 -9.43 2.31
N ILE A 167 -14.09 -10.08 1.21
CA ILE A 167 -12.81 -9.80 0.57
C ILE A 167 -12.78 -8.37 0.05
N VAL A 168 -13.81 -7.96 -0.71
CA VAL A 168 -13.90 -6.62 -1.29
C VAL A 168 -13.95 -5.55 -0.20
N ALA A 169 -14.75 -5.76 0.85
CA ALA A 169 -14.85 -4.84 1.99
C ALA A 169 -13.51 -4.71 2.71
N PHE A 170 -12.83 -5.83 3.00
CA PHE A 170 -11.52 -5.80 3.65
C PHE A 170 -10.47 -5.06 2.81
N LEU A 171 -10.41 -5.29 1.49
CA LEU A 171 -9.49 -4.60 0.61
C LEU A 171 -9.82 -3.11 0.49
N SER A 172 -11.09 -2.74 0.47
CA SER A 172 -11.52 -1.34 0.39
C SER A 172 -11.23 -0.55 1.67
N GLU A 173 -11.34 -1.19 2.85
CA GLU A 173 -10.92 -0.59 4.13
C GLU A 173 -9.41 -0.35 4.19
N HIS A 174 -8.63 -1.11 3.40
CA HIS A 174 -7.20 -1.00 3.28
C HIS A 174 -6.77 -0.51 1.89
N CYS A 175 -7.64 0.27 1.23
CA CYS A 175 -7.40 0.76 -0.12
C CYS A 175 -6.00 1.38 -0.23
N GLY A 176 -5.28 0.97 -1.29
CA GLY A 176 -3.92 1.36 -1.60
C GLY A 176 -2.80 0.68 -0.85
N LYS A 177 -3.12 -0.17 0.10
CA LYS A 177 -2.13 -1.01 0.76
C LYS A 177 -2.10 -2.38 0.10
N VAL A 178 -0.90 -2.94 -0.02
CA VAL A 178 -0.74 -4.34 -0.39
C VAL A 178 -1.13 -5.19 0.82
N MET A 179 -2.22 -5.94 0.70
CA MET A 179 -2.67 -6.89 1.73
C MET A 179 -2.15 -8.28 1.38
N THR A 180 -1.40 -8.88 2.31
CA THR A 180 -0.82 -10.21 2.10
C THR A 180 -1.91 -11.29 2.03
N TYR A 181 -1.59 -12.42 1.40
CA TYR A 181 -2.52 -13.58 1.41
C TYR A 181 -2.92 -13.95 2.84
N SER A 182 -1.95 -13.93 3.75
CA SER A 182 -2.15 -14.22 5.18
C SER A 182 -3.16 -13.26 5.80
N ALA A 183 -2.97 -11.96 5.65
CA ALA A 183 -3.86 -10.95 6.21
C ALA A 183 -5.30 -11.05 5.69
N ILE A 184 -5.46 -11.32 4.37
CA ILE A 184 -6.79 -11.48 3.77
C ILE A 184 -7.47 -12.76 4.28
N ILE A 185 -6.72 -13.88 4.33
CA ILE A 185 -7.23 -15.18 4.77
C ILE A 185 -7.69 -15.10 6.22
N ASP A 186 -6.87 -14.55 7.11
CA ASP A 186 -7.21 -14.37 8.52
C ASP A 186 -8.45 -13.48 8.70
N ALA A 187 -8.50 -12.33 8.01
CA ALA A 187 -9.62 -11.41 8.11
C ALA A 187 -10.95 -12.00 7.63
N VAL A 188 -10.93 -12.80 6.54
CA VAL A 188 -12.14 -13.30 5.89
C VAL A 188 -12.62 -14.63 6.45
N TRP A 189 -11.71 -15.54 6.78
CA TRP A 189 -12.05 -16.89 7.24
C TRP A 189 -11.61 -17.19 8.67
N ARG A 190 -10.75 -16.38 9.28
CA ARG A 190 -10.11 -16.62 10.59
C ARG A 190 -9.35 -17.95 10.63
N GLU A 191 -8.71 -18.27 9.53
CA GLU A 191 -7.94 -19.50 9.31
C GLU A 191 -6.44 -19.14 9.17
N TYR A 192 -5.55 -20.06 9.56
CA TYR A 192 -4.13 -19.93 9.22
C TYR A 192 -3.93 -20.18 7.73
N PRO A 193 -3.06 -19.38 7.06
CA PRO A 193 -2.81 -19.54 5.64
C PRO A 193 -2.07 -20.87 5.37
N ASP A 194 -2.66 -21.67 4.48
CA ASP A 194 -2.06 -22.86 3.88
C ASP A 194 -2.26 -22.83 2.36
N GLU A 195 -1.72 -23.81 1.64
CA GLU A 195 -1.91 -23.88 0.18
C GLU A 195 -3.40 -23.96 -0.24
N GLY A 196 -4.22 -24.56 0.56
CA GLY A 196 -5.65 -24.71 0.30
C GLY A 196 -6.39 -23.39 0.43
N SER A 197 -6.11 -22.63 1.49
CA SER A 197 -6.71 -21.33 1.75
C SER A 197 -6.25 -20.27 0.75
N VAL A 198 -4.98 -20.31 0.31
CA VAL A 198 -4.48 -19.45 -0.78
C VAL A 198 -5.20 -19.75 -2.10
N LYS A 199 -5.36 -21.02 -2.49
CA LYS A 199 -6.14 -21.39 -3.67
C LYS A 199 -7.61 -20.96 -3.57
N LYS A 200 -8.22 -21.13 -2.41
CA LYS A 200 -9.60 -20.66 -2.12
C LYS A 200 -9.72 -19.14 -2.31
N LEU A 201 -8.74 -18.36 -1.84
CA LEU A 201 -8.68 -16.92 -2.05
C LEU A 201 -8.55 -16.59 -3.55
N GLN A 202 -7.63 -17.24 -4.26
CA GLN A 202 -7.41 -17.01 -5.71
C GLN A 202 -8.67 -17.27 -6.54
N VAL A 203 -9.44 -18.32 -6.23
CA VAL A 203 -10.72 -18.63 -6.89
C VAL A 203 -11.74 -17.52 -6.64
N ASN A 204 -11.87 -17.05 -5.39
CA ASN A 204 -12.77 -15.92 -5.08
C ASN A 204 -12.35 -14.65 -5.81
N MET A 205 -11.05 -14.35 -5.90
CA MET A 205 -10.54 -13.21 -6.64
C MET A 205 -10.85 -13.26 -8.13
N ALA A 206 -10.71 -14.43 -8.75
CA ALA A 206 -11.09 -14.62 -10.15
C ALA A 206 -12.59 -14.36 -10.36
N ASN A 207 -13.44 -14.82 -9.44
CA ASN A 207 -14.89 -14.59 -9.49
C ASN A 207 -15.25 -13.11 -9.29
N ILE A 208 -14.59 -12.41 -8.34
CA ILE A 208 -14.79 -10.98 -8.09
C ILE A 208 -14.45 -10.19 -9.35
N ARG A 209 -13.26 -10.41 -9.94
CA ARG A 209 -12.83 -9.73 -11.17
C ARG A 209 -13.79 -9.94 -12.33
N LYS A 210 -14.27 -11.18 -12.51
CA LYS A 210 -15.28 -11.49 -13.54
C LYS A 210 -16.57 -10.70 -13.30
N LYS A 211 -17.03 -10.57 -12.05
CA LYS A 211 -18.23 -9.82 -11.70
C LYS A 211 -18.04 -8.31 -11.83
N PHE A 212 -16.82 -7.82 -11.63
CA PHE A 212 -16.44 -6.42 -11.85
C PHE A 212 -16.29 -6.07 -13.34
N GLY A 213 -16.38 -7.06 -14.24
CA GLY A 213 -16.25 -6.86 -15.68
C GLY A 213 -14.81 -6.71 -16.15
N GLU A 214 -13.83 -7.03 -15.29
CA GLU A 214 -12.40 -6.93 -15.62
C GLU A 214 -12.01 -8.01 -16.63
N ARG A 215 -11.30 -7.61 -17.70
CA ARG A 215 -10.75 -8.53 -18.69
C ARG A 215 -9.34 -8.97 -18.31
N PRO A 216 -8.91 -10.16 -18.70
CA PRO A 216 -7.53 -10.59 -18.48
C PRO A 216 -6.53 -9.61 -19.09
N GLY A 217 -5.62 -9.07 -18.25
CA GLY A 217 -4.59 -8.12 -18.66
C GLY A 217 -4.99 -6.64 -18.55
N GLU A 218 -6.22 -6.32 -18.20
CA GLU A 218 -6.63 -4.96 -17.82
C GLU A 218 -6.32 -4.71 -16.35
N ILE A 219 -5.91 -3.48 -16.02
CA ILE A 219 -5.74 -3.03 -14.64
C ILE A 219 -7.14 -2.69 -14.13
N GLY A 220 -7.61 -3.49 -13.19
CA GLY A 220 -8.90 -3.30 -12.54
C GLY A 220 -8.76 -2.73 -11.13
N TYR A 221 -9.86 -2.68 -10.38
CA TYR A 221 -9.88 -2.22 -8.99
C TYR A 221 -9.01 -3.03 -8.05
N ILE A 222 -8.70 -4.29 -8.38
CA ILE A 222 -7.89 -5.18 -7.53
C ILE A 222 -6.66 -5.65 -8.30
N VAL A 223 -5.49 -5.16 -7.90
CA VAL A 223 -4.18 -5.50 -8.46
C VAL A 223 -3.62 -6.72 -7.73
N ASN A 224 -3.03 -7.65 -8.50
CA ASN A 224 -2.32 -8.81 -7.95
C ASN A 224 -0.85 -8.47 -7.73
N GLU A 225 -0.38 -8.54 -6.51
CA GLU A 225 1.04 -8.45 -6.16
C GLU A 225 1.58 -9.88 -6.05
N LEU A 226 2.20 -10.34 -7.14
CA LEU A 226 2.65 -11.74 -7.31
C LEU A 226 3.47 -12.24 -6.11
N GLY A 227 3.11 -13.40 -5.60
CA GLY A 227 3.75 -14.03 -4.45
C GLY A 227 3.42 -13.38 -3.09
N VAL A 228 2.73 -12.26 -3.05
CA VAL A 228 2.50 -11.47 -1.84
C VAL A 228 1.03 -11.41 -1.45
N GLY A 229 0.17 -10.94 -2.35
CA GLY A 229 -1.23 -10.70 -2.02
C GLY A 229 -1.96 -9.85 -3.06
N TYR A 230 -2.86 -9.02 -2.57
CA TYR A 230 -3.68 -8.16 -3.41
C TYR A 230 -3.76 -6.73 -2.86
N ARG A 231 -3.94 -5.77 -3.75
CA ARG A 231 -4.16 -4.37 -3.42
C ARG A 231 -5.40 -3.86 -4.15
N MET A 232 -6.25 -3.12 -3.44
CA MET A 232 -7.30 -2.35 -4.09
C MET A 232 -6.74 -0.98 -4.48
N ASP A 233 -6.81 -0.64 -5.75
CA ASP A 233 -6.28 0.62 -6.29
C ASP A 233 -7.16 1.09 -7.44
N ALA A 234 -7.28 2.41 -7.63
CA ALA A 234 -7.87 3.01 -8.82
C ALA A 234 -6.75 3.61 -9.66
N ASP A 235 -6.59 3.15 -10.86
CA ASP A 235 -5.77 3.82 -11.86
C ASP A 235 -6.42 5.11 -12.37
#